data_8a67be9787e462e1979b25219366ac27
#
_entry.id   8a67be9787e462e1979b25219366ac27
#
_cell.length_a   1.000
_cell.length_b   1.000
_cell.length_c   1.000
_cell.angle_alpha   90.00
_cell.angle_beta   90.00
_cell.angle_gamma   90.00
#
_symmetry.space_group_name_H-M   'P 1'
#
loop_
_entity.id
_entity.type
_entity.pdbx_description
1 polymer ?
#
loop_
_entity_poly.entity_id
_entity_poly.type
_entity_poly.pdbx_seq_one_letter_code
_entity_poly.pdbx_strand_id
1 'polypeptide(L)'
;VGSEMCIRDRNRQGKTSVLDAIAWALGGDKYKPSSPQREGSVVEPHLKITLDNGIVVERSGKNSSLKVTDSTGKKGGQQLLNSFVEQFALDLPKFINQSSKEKASTLLKIIGVGDTLYQLEHKEHSLYDQRTAIGRIADQKSKFAKEMPVYANVPAEPVSASELIRQQQDILARNGENQRKRDQKEYYEKQLELAKSAYERAKASYEAAVNNFKLASLDAQDLVDESTAELEKNISDIEELNKKIRANLDREKAEIDAEDYRSQYTYLTEQIEDVRQAKTDLLGSADLPLEGLSVEDGELLYNGHKWDSISGAEQLIVATSIVRKLNPDCGFVLLDKLEQMDTDTLEDFGKWLEAQGLQAIATRVSTGDECSIIIEDGRSMDNDKEENTETKTWKAGAF
;
A
#
# COMPACT_ATOMS: atom_id res chain seq x y z
N VAL A 1 40.67 -19.81 -23.06
CA VAL A 1 39.30 -19.89 -23.59
C VAL A 1 38.58 -18.70 -23.02
N GLY A 2 38.30 -17.69 -23.88
CA GLY A 2 37.60 -16.49 -23.40
C GLY A 2 36.20 -16.85 -22.90
N SER A 3 35.69 -16.09 -21.96
CA SER A 3 34.34 -16.21 -21.36
C SER A 3 33.21 -15.98 -22.36
N GLU A 4 33.53 -15.61 -23.60
CA GLU A 4 32.56 -15.26 -24.66
C GLU A 4 32.70 -16.20 -25.84
N MET A 5 31.58 -16.80 -26.23
CA MET A 5 31.45 -17.48 -27.53
C MET A 5 30.53 -16.59 -28.40
N CYS A 6 31.14 -15.73 -29.19
CA CYS A 6 30.42 -14.86 -30.11
C CYS A 6 30.32 -15.53 -31.50
N ILE A 7 29.09 -15.65 -31.99
CA ILE A 7 28.76 -16.19 -33.31
C ILE A 7 28.45 -15.04 -34.24
N ARG A 8 29.27 -14.84 -35.27
CA ARG A 8 29.09 -13.76 -36.27
C ARG A 8 28.74 -14.30 -37.64
N ASP A 9 28.05 -13.53 -38.39
CA ASP A 9 27.90 -13.49 -39.84
C ASP A 9 26.85 -12.50 -40.30
N ARG A 10 26.57 -12.44 -41.59
CA ARG A 10 25.48 -11.66 -42.19
C ARG A 10 24.12 -12.16 -41.75
N ASN A 11 23.07 -11.37 -41.93
CA ASN A 11 21.72 -11.79 -41.63
C ASN A 11 21.28 -13.04 -42.41
N ARG A 12 20.43 -13.88 -41.79
CA ARG A 12 19.85 -15.13 -42.37
C ARG A 12 20.82 -16.28 -42.55
N GLN A 13 21.95 -16.31 -41.88
CA GLN A 13 22.93 -17.41 -41.95
C GLN A 13 22.75 -18.52 -40.90
N GLY A 14 21.73 -18.44 -40.09
CA GLY A 14 21.39 -19.48 -39.10
C GLY A 14 21.97 -19.26 -37.71
N LYS A 15 22.50 -18.06 -37.38
CA LYS A 15 23.06 -17.75 -36.05
C LYS A 15 22.07 -18.00 -34.90
N THR A 16 20.90 -17.42 -34.98
CA THR A 16 19.84 -17.61 -33.96
C THR A 16 19.41 -19.08 -33.84
N SER A 17 19.47 -19.84 -34.96
CA SER A 17 19.15 -21.28 -34.93
C SER A 17 20.12 -22.08 -34.06
N VAL A 18 21.37 -21.63 -33.87
CA VAL A 18 22.33 -22.27 -32.96
C VAL A 18 21.88 -22.02 -31.50
N LEU A 19 21.53 -20.80 -31.16
CA LEU A 19 21.00 -20.49 -29.81
C LEU A 19 19.70 -21.26 -29.54
N ASP A 20 18.77 -21.30 -30.49
CA ASP A 20 17.54 -22.09 -30.41
C ASP A 20 17.83 -23.58 -30.20
N ALA A 21 18.84 -24.14 -30.91
CA ALA A 21 19.26 -25.51 -30.76
C ALA A 21 19.81 -25.79 -29.35
N ILE A 22 20.64 -24.89 -28.80
CA ILE A 22 21.16 -24.99 -27.43
C ILE A 22 20.01 -24.90 -26.43
N ALA A 23 19.15 -23.90 -26.59
CA ALA A 23 17.98 -23.74 -25.73
C ALA A 23 17.06 -24.97 -25.75
N TRP A 24 16.81 -25.55 -26.94
CA TRP A 24 16.04 -26.77 -27.09
C TRP A 24 16.74 -27.97 -26.45
N ALA A 25 18.01 -28.15 -26.69
CA ALA A 25 18.78 -29.28 -26.15
C ALA A 25 18.73 -29.29 -24.61
N LEU A 26 18.91 -28.14 -23.96
CA LEU A 26 19.00 -28.01 -22.52
C LEU A 26 17.64 -27.77 -21.86
N GLY A 27 16.80 -26.90 -22.44
CA GLY A 27 15.53 -26.45 -21.86
C GLY A 27 14.32 -27.31 -22.22
N GLY A 28 14.46 -28.22 -23.17
CA GLY A 28 13.40 -29.16 -23.54
C GLY A 28 12.42 -28.63 -24.58
N ASP A 29 11.30 -29.35 -24.72
CA ASP A 29 10.35 -29.16 -25.83
C ASP A 29 9.70 -27.78 -25.90
N LYS A 30 9.66 -27.05 -24.82
CA LYS A 30 9.17 -25.66 -24.80
C LYS A 30 10.04 -24.68 -25.61
N TYR A 31 11.30 -25.06 -25.87
CA TYR A 31 12.25 -24.32 -26.70
C TYR A 31 12.42 -24.93 -28.09
N LYS A 32 11.67 -25.97 -28.41
CA LYS A 32 11.77 -26.63 -29.72
C LYS A 32 11.29 -25.68 -30.82
N PRO A 33 12.13 -25.38 -31.84
CA PRO A 33 11.69 -24.57 -32.96
C PRO A 33 10.53 -25.24 -33.72
N SER A 34 9.68 -24.44 -34.35
CA SER A 34 8.56 -24.95 -35.18
C SER A 34 9.05 -25.83 -36.36
N SER A 35 10.24 -25.54 -36.88
CA SER A 35 10.92 -26.30 -37.96
C SER A 35 12.32 -26.68 -37.51
N PRO A 36 12.49 -27.76 -36.70
CA PRO A 36 13.78 -28.12 -36.14
C PRO A 36 14.71 -28.80 -37.13
N GLN A 37 14.19 -29.29 -38.24
CA GLN A 37 14.95 -29.96 -39.31
C GLN A 37 15.32 -28.92 -40.38
N ARG A 38 16.58 -28.93 -40.81
CA ARG A 38 17.07 -28.07 -41.88
C ARG A 38 16.26 -28.36 -43.16
N GLU A 39 15.86 -27.31 -43.84
CA GLU A 39 15.16 -27.42 -45.13
C GLU A 39 16.00 -28.19 -46.14
N GLY A 40 15.40 -29.19 -46.81
CA GLY A 40 16.07 -30.07 -47.74
C GLY A 40 16.89 -31.23 -47.13
N SER A 41 17.00 -31.28 -45.79
CA SER A 41 17.71 -32.40 -45.12
C SER A 41 16.80 -33.64 -45.01
N VAL A 42 17.36 -34.81 -45.33
CA VAL A 42 16.71 -36.12 -45.09
C VAL A 42 17.10 -36.71 -43.74
N VAL A 43 18.07 -36.09 -43.03
CA VAL A 43 18.53 -36.53 -41.71
C VAL A 43 17.71 -35.85 -40.64
N GLU A 44 17.27 -36.60 -39.65
CA GLU A 44 16.55 -36.07 -38.49
C GLU A 44 17.45 -35.17 -37.64
N PRO A 45 16.92 -34.15 -36.94
CA PRO A 45 17.72 -33.28 -36.12
C PRO A 45 18.40 -34.07 -34.99
N HIS A 46 19.70 -33.79 -34.80
CA HIS A 46 20.51 -34.33 -33.73
C HIS A 46 21.32 -33.23 -33.08
N LEU A 47 21.16 -33.06 -31.76
CA LEU A 47 21.88 -32.08 -30.96
C LEU A 47 22.71 -32.79 -29.93
N LYS A 48 23.99 -32.38 -29.80
CA LYS A 48 24.88 -32.87 -28.77
C LYS A 48 25.63 -31.70 -28.13
N ILE A 49 25.48 -31.57 -26.82
CA ILE A 49 26.15 -30.55 -26.02
C ILE A 49 26.96 -31.25 -24.95
N THR A 50 28.21 -30.86 -24.81
CA THR A 50 29.09 -31.30 -23.73
C THR A 50 29.38 -30.09 -22.85
N LEU A 51 29.07 -30.19 -21.56
CA LEU A 51 29.31 -29.16 -20.57
C LEU A 51 30.65 -29.37 -19.88
N ASP A 52 31.29 -28.32 -19.35
CA ASP A 52 32.59 -28.38 -18.70
C ASP A 52 32.64 -29.32 -17.49
N ASN A 53 31.49 -29.48 -16.82
CA ASN A 53 31.32 -30.43 -15.71
C ASN A 53 31.24 -31.90 -16.18
N GLY A 54 31.44 -32.16 -17.47
CA GLY A 54 31.46 -33.50 -18.08
C GLY A 54 30.07 -34.08 -18.39
N ILE A 55 29.00 -33.32 -18.20
CA ILE A 55 27.65 -33.74 -18.59
C ILE A 55 27.53 -33.66 -20.12
N VAL A 56 27.05 -34.74 -20.73
CA VAL A 56 26.72 -34.81 -22.14
C VAL A 56 25.22 -34.89 -22.32
N VAL A 57 24.67 -33.95 -23.09
CA VAL A 57 23.24 -33.88 -23.43
C VAL A 57 23.09 -34.19 -24.91
N GLU A 58 22.38 -35.24 -25.26
CA GLU A 58 22.02 -35.61 -26.61
C GLU A 58 20.49 -35.53 -26.79
N ARG A 59 20.05 -34.83 -27.82
CA ARG A 59 18.64 -34.77 -28.20
C ARG A 59 18.50 -35.07 -29.67
N SER A 60 17.61 -36.01 -30.01
CA SER A 60 17.51 -36.50 -31.37
C SER A 60 16.10 -36.88 -31.79
N GLY A 61 15.87 -36.84 -33.11
CA GLY A 61 14.66 -37.29 -33.75
C GLY A 61 13.47 -36.34 -33.63
N LYS A 62 12.41 -36.64 -34.39
CA LYS A 62 11.18 -35.85 -34.40
C LYS A 62 10.50 -35.77 -33.02
N ASN A 63 10.66 -36.81 -32.21
CA ASN A 63 10.07 -36.92 -30.87
C ASN A 63 10.93 -36.30 -29.77
N SER A 64 12.04 -35.60 -30.11
CA SER A 64 12.89 -34.91 -29.14
C SER A 64 13.45 -35.88 -28.05
N SER A 65 13.87 -37.09 -28.46
CA SER A 65 14.42 -38.10 -27.54
C SER A 65 15.63 -37.54 -26.81
N LEU A 66 15.55 -37.47 -25.48
CA LEU A 66 16.61 -36.92 -24.60
C LEU A 66 17.42 -38.02 -23.96
N LYS A 67 18.76 -37.89 -24.07
CA LYS A 67 19.72 -38.69 -23.34
C LYS A 67 20.69 -37.76 -22.64
N VAL A 68 20.75 -37.81 -21.32
CA VAL A 68 21.71 -37.08 -20.51
C VAL A 68 22.64 -38.08 -19.85
N THR A 69 23.93 -37.81 -19.92
CA THR A 69 24.94 -38.65 -19.28
C THR A 69 25.83 -37.76 -18.45
N ASP A 70 25.97 -38.06 -17.15
CA ASP A 70 26.89 -37.32 -16.29
C ASP A 70 28.35 -37.71 -16.50
N SER A 71 29.28 -37.01 -15.86
CA SER A 71 30.72 -37.27 -15.91
C SER A 71 31.12 -38.69 -15.46
N THR A 72 30.25 -39.38 -14.72
CA THR A 72 30.47 -40.76 -14.24
C THR A 72 29.90 -41.83 -15.20
N GLY A 73 29.21 -41.41 -16.27
CA GLY A 73 28.51 -42.28 -17.21
C GLY A 73 27.10 -42.68 -16.80
N LYS A 74 26.57 -42.14 -15.68
CA LYS A 74 25.22 -42.40 -15.23
C LYS A 74 24.22 -41.60 -16.08
N LYS A 75 23.11 -42.26 -16.45
CA LYS A 75 22.03 -41.61 -17.22
C LYS A 75 21.16 -40.75 -16.37
N GLY A 76 20.90 -39.52 -16.81
CA GLY A 76 19.96 -38.57 -16.23
C GLY A 76 18.83 -38.24 -17.21
N GLY A 77 17.92 -37.36 -16.78
CA GLY A 77 16.81 -36.83 -17.58
C GLY A 77 16.70 -35.30 -17.48
N GLN A 78 15.59 -34.77 -17.96
CA GLN A 78 15.31 -33.33 -17.92
C GLN A 78 15.39 -32.76 -16.51
N GLN A 79 15.05 -33.53 -15.49
CA GLN A 79 15.15 -33.09 -14.09
C GLN A 79 16.61 -32.75 -13.68
N LEU A 80 17.58 -33.53 -14.15
CA LEU A 80 18.98 -33.21 -13.89
C LEU A 80 19.40 -31.91 -14.58
N LEU A 81 18.92 -31.64 -15.78
CA LEU A 81 19.19 -30.38 -16.46
C LEU A 81 18.54 -29.21 -15.75
N ASN A 82 17.28 -29.35 -15.31
CA ASN A 82 16.55 -28.32 -14.61
C ASN A 82 17.16 -27.93 -13.24
N SER A 83 18.03 -28.74 -12.67
CA SER A 83 18.68 -28.43 -11.40
C SER A 83 19.80 -27.38 -11.54
N PHE A 84 20.36 -27.18 -12.72
CA PHE A 84 21.45 -26.23 -12.97
C PHE A 84 21.22 -25.29 -14.18
N VAL A 85 20.24 -25.58 -15.04
CA VAL A 85 19.92 -24.70 -16.17
C VAL A 85 18.77 -23.79 -15.82
N GLU A 86 19.04 -22.49 -15.80
CA GLU A 86 17.99 -21.47 -15.56
C GLU A 86 17.25 -21.16 -16.85
N GLN A 87 15.91 -21.07 -16.76
CA GLN A 87 15.08 -20.85 -17.94
C GLN A 87 15.33 -19.50 -18.61
N PHE A 88 15.59 -18.46 -17.83
CA PHE A 88 15.92 -17.15 -18.37
C PHE A 88 17.33 -17.08 -18.93
N ALA A 89 18.25 -17.95 -18.51
CA ALA A 89 19.57 -18.09 -19.14
C ALA A 89 19.47 -18.60 -20.58
N LEU A 90 18.44 -19.42 -20.87
CA LEU A 90 18.17 -19.92 -22.22
C LEU A 90 17.40 -18.92 -23.11
N ASP A 91 16.68 -17.97 -22.50
CA ASP A 91 15.89 -16.99 -23.24
C ASP A 91 15.87 -15.68 -22.43
N LEU A 92 17.01 -15.01 -22.37
CA LEU A 92 17.15 -13.73 -21.68
C LEU A 92 16.20 -12.64 -22.23
N PRO A 93 15.95 -12.57 -23.56
CA PRO A 93 14.95 -11.66 -24.11
C PRO A 93 13.56 -11.82 -23.48
N LYS A 94 13.17 -13.01 -23.07
CA LYS A 94 11.90 -13.24 -22.37
C LYS A 94 11.85 -12.51 -21.03
N PHE A 95 12.93 -12.48 -20.28
CA PHE A 95 13.02 -11.69 -19.05
C PHE A 95 13.04 -10.18 -19.35
N ILE A 96 13.84 -9.76 -20.32
CA ILE A 96 13.97 -8.35 -20.73
C ILE A 96 12.64 -7.76 -21.17
N ASN A 97 11.79 -8.54 -21.85
CA ASN A 97 10.50 -8.12 -22.36
C ASN A 97 9.34 -8.25 -21.34
N GLN A 98 9.59 -8.76 -20.14
CA GLN A 98 8.58 -8.72 -19.06
C GLN A 98 8.21 -7.27 -18.69
N SER A 99 7.04 -7.09 -18.10
CA SER A 99 6.70 -5.81 -17.52
C SER A 99 7.61 -5.47 -16.32
N SER A 100 7.78 -4.19 -16.03
CA SER A 100 8.59 -3.73 -14.87
C SER A 100 8.16 -4.39 -13.55
N LYS A 101 6.86 -4.61 -13.37
CA LYS A 101 6.29 -5.29 -12.19
C LYS A 101 6.68 -6.78 -12.11
N GLU A 102 6.66 -7.48 -13.24
CA GLU A 102 7.05 -8.89 -13.27
C GLU A 102 8.54 -9.05 -12.99
N LYS A 103 9.38 -8.17 -13.53
CA LYS A 103 10.83 -8.13 -13.23
C LYS A 103 11.11 -7.89 -11.76
N ALA A 104 10.45 -6.87 -11.19
CA ALA A 104 10.53 -6.57 -9.76
C ALA A 104 10.09 -7.76 -8.90
N SER A 105 8.96 -8.38 -9.23
CA SER A 105 8.46 -9.58 -8.55
C SER A 105 9.46 -10.74 -8.61
N THR A 106 10.11 -10.94 -9.76
CA THR A 106 11.14 -11.95 -9.91
C THR A 106 12.35 -11.67 -9.00
N LEU A 107 12.83 -10.43 -8.98
CA LEU A 107 13.92 -10.01 -8.09
C LEU A 107 13.56 -10.23 -6.62
N LEU A 108 12.40 -9.72 -6.19
CA LEU A 108 11.93 -9.84 -4.80
C LEU A 108 11.80 -11.30 -4.34
N LYS A 109 11.38 -12.18 -5.24
CA LYS A 109 11.30 -13.62 -4.99
C LYS A 109 12.69 -14.24 -4.79
N ILE A 110 13.67 -13.82 -5.59
CA ILE A 110 15.05 -14.33 -5.51
C ILE A 110 15.72 -13.95 -4.20
N ILE A 111 15.57 -12.69 -3.79
CA ILE A 111 16.15 -12.19 -2.52
C ILE A 111 15.33 -12.61 -1.29
N GLY A 112 14.19 -13.30 -1.49
CA GLY A 112 13.39 -13.89 -0.43
C GLY A 112 12.59 -12.89 0.41
N VAL A 113 12.47 -11.63 -0.01
CA VAL A 113 11.76 -10.58 0.76
C VAL A 113 10.39 -10.23 0.17
N GLY A 114 9.99 -10.87 -0.93
CA GLY A 114 8.77 -10.53 -1.67
C GLY A 114 7.51 -10.56 -0.81
N ASP A 115 7.31 -11.61 -0.04
CA ASP A 115 6.12 -11.75 0.83
C ASP A 115 6.11 -10.70 1.94
N THR A 116 7.26 -10.43 2.54
CA THR A 116 7.39 -9.42 3.62
C THR A 116 7.15 -8.01 3.06
N LEU A 117 7.71 -7.70 1.90
CA LEU A 117 7.50 -6.42 1.24
C LEU A 117 6.03 -6.23 0.88
N TYR A 118 5.37 -7.25 0.32
CA TYR A 118 3.94 -7.21 0.02
C TYR A 118 3.08 -6.94 1.26
N GLN A 119 3.41 -7.58 2.41
CA GLN A 119 2.72 -7.33 3.67
C GLN A 119 2.91 -5.87 4.15
N LEU A 120 4.13 -5.33 4.01
CA LEU A 120 4.41 -3.95 4.38
C LEU A 120 3.67 -2.95 3.47
N GLU A 121 3.63 -3.20 2.16
CA GLU A 121 2.87 -2.37 1.20
C GLU A 121 1.37 -2.39 1.49
N HIS A 122 0.82 -3.56 1.76
CA HIS A 122 -0.59 -3.69 2.13
C HIS A 122 -0.90 -2.98 3.45
N LYS A 123 0.00 -3.08 4.43
CA LYS A 123 -0.11 -2.37 5.71
C LYS A 123 -0.05 -0.85 5.51
N GLU A 124 0.90 -0.37 4.72
CA GLU A 124 1.01 1.07 4.40
C GLU A 124 -0.27 1.60 3.75
N HIS A 125 -0.79 0.89 2.75
CA HIS A 125 -2.03 1.28 2.06
C HIS A 125 -3.23 1.32 3.02
N SER A 126 -3.38 0.30 3.86
CA SER A 126 -4.43 0.26 4.89
C SER A 126 -4.33 1.42 5.88
N LEU A 127 -3.12 1.74 6.34
CA LEU A 127 -2.88 2.88 7.23
C LEU A 127 -3.17 4.21 6.56
N TYR A 128 -2.83 4.35 5.28
CA TYR A 128 -3.11 5.54 4.49
C TYR A 128 -4.63 5.78 4.34
N ASP A 129 -5.39 4.72 4.06
CA ASP A 129 -6.84 4.80 3.95
C ASP A 129 -7.48 5.18 5.30
N GLN A 130 -7.03 4.57 6.40
CA GLN A 130 -7.46 4.90 7.75
C GLN A 130 -7.14 6.36 8.10
N ARG A 131 -5.91 6.81 7.83
CA ARG A 131 -5.49 8.20 8.06
C ARG A 131 -6.36 9.18 7.27
N THR A 132 -6.65 8.87 6.02
CA THR A 132 -7.49 9.72 5.16
C THR A 132 -8.91 9.84 5.70
N ALA A 133 -9.50 8.73 6.17
CA ALA A 133 -10.82 8.72 6.79
C ALA A 133 -10.83 9.53 8.10
N ILE A 134 -9.87 9.28 8.98
CA ILE A 134 -9.73 9.99 10.27
C ILE A 134 -9.47 11.49 10.05
N GLY A 135 -8.62 11.84 9.06
CA GLY A 135 -8.34 13.25 8.73
C GLY A 135 -9.60 14.02 8.32
N ARG A 136 -10.46 13.42 7.50
CA ARG A 136 -11.74 14.05 7.12
C ARG A 136 -12.65 14.26 8.34
N ILE A 137 -12.70 13.29 9.25
CA ILE A 137 -13.49 13.39 10.47
C ILE A 137 -12.91 14.47 11.39
N ALA A 138 -11.60 14.51 11.58
CA ALA A 138 -10.90 15.51 12.38
C ALA A 138 -11.17 16.94 11.87
N ASP A 139 -11.08 17.15 10.56
CA ASP A 139 -11.38 18.44 9.94
C ASP A 139 -12.83 18.86 10.13
N GLN A 140 -13.77 17.93 9.96
CA GLN A 140 -15.20 18.17 10.16
C GLN A 140 -15.50 18.51 11.62
N LYS A 141 -14.95 17.74 12.57
CA LYS A 141 -15.12 17.97 14.01
C LYS A 141 -14.50 19.29 14.44
N SER A 142 -13.31 19.62 13.95
CA SER A 142 -12.63 20.88 14.24
C SER A 142 -13.41 22.10 13.71
N LYS A 143 -13.97 22.02 12.51
CA LYS A 143 -14.84 23.07 11.96
C LYS A 143 -16.11 23.22 12.79
N PHE A 144 -16.76 22.11 13.11
CA PHE A 144 -17.96 22.11 13.95
C PHE A 144 -17.70 22.75 15.31
N ALA A 145 -16.62 22.38 16.01
CA ALA A 145 -16.27 22.95 17.30
C ALA A 145 -16.00 24.48 17.21
N LYS A 146 -15.34 24.93 16.13
CA LYS A 146 -15.08 26.37 15.91
C LYS A 146 -16.32 27.19 15.60
N GLU A 147 -17.32 26.58 14.96
CA GLU A 147 -18.58 27.23 14.61
C GLU A 147 -19.54 27.32 15.82
N MET A 148 -19.30 26.53 16.89
CA MET A 148 -20.12 26.56 18.08
C MET A 148 -19.95 27.88 18.84
N PRO A 149 -21.05 28.45 19.34
CA PRO A 149 -21.01 29.73 20.09
C PRO A 149 -20.24 29.58 21.41
N VAL A 150 -19.50 30.61 21.78
CA VAL A 150 -18.82 30.73 23.07
C VAL A 150 -19.43 31.86 23.85
N TYR A 151 -19.76 31.62 25.10
CA TYR A 151 -20.24 32.63 26.03
C TYR A 151 -19.19 32.87 27.12
N ALA A 152 -18.61 34.05 27.11
CA ALA A 152 -17.68 34.48 28.16
C ALA A 152 -18.39 34.76 29.48
N ASN A 153 -17.69 34.60 30.58
CA ASN A 153 -18.13 34.95 31.92
C ASN A 153 -19.43 34.24 32.41
N VAL A 154 -19.62 32.99 31.98
CA VAL A 154 -20.66 32.12 32.51
C VAL A 154 -20.05 31.07 33.45
N PRO A 155 -20.79 30.66 34.53
CA PRO A 155 -20.33 29.55 35.38
C PRO A 155 -20.09 28.27 34.61
N ALA A 156 -19.19 27.42 35.09
CA ALA A 156 -18.91 26.12 34.48
C ALA A 156 -20.08 25.13 34.67
N GLU A 157 -20.83 25.27 35.76
CA GLU A 157 -21.94 24.37 36.07
C GLU A 157 -23.29 25.08 35.95
N PRO A 158 -24.37 24.38 35.56
CA PRO A 158 -25.72 24.91 35.51
C PRO A 158 -26.21 25.39 36.88
N VAL A 159 -26.73 26.58 36.92
CA VAL A 159 -27.30 27.17 38.16
C VAL A 159 -28.70 26.62 38.38
N SER A 160 -29.01 26.17 39.60
CA SER A 160 -30.33 25.66 39.96
C SER A 160 -31.29 26.78 40.30
N ALA A 161 -32.44 26.85 39.61
CA ALA A 161 -33.53 27.76 39.93
C ALA A 161 -34.49 27.20 41.00
N SER A 162 -34.29 26.00 41.48
CA SER A 162 -35.24 25.29 42.36
C SER A 162 -35.55 26.02 43.65
N GLU A 163 -34.54 26.66 44.28
CA GLU A 163 -34.73 27.41 45.51
C GLU A 163 -35.54 28.71 45.25
N LEU A 164 -35.27 29.39 44.15
CA LEU A 164 -36.03 30.60 43.77
C LEU A 164 -37.48 30.26 43.42
N ILE A 165 -37.72 29.15 42.76
CA ILE A 165 -39.08 28.67 42.44
C ILE A 165 -39.83 28.36 43.73
N ARG A 166 -39.16 27.70 44.71
CA ARG A 166 -39.78 27.44 46.03
C ARG A 166 -40.12 28.72 46.75
N GLN A 167 -39.24 29.73 46.81
CA GLN A 167 -39.48 31.04 47.40
C GLN A 167 -40.63 31.75 46.70
N GLN A 168 -40.69 31.69 45.36
CA GLN A 168 -41.83 32.27 44.61
C GLN A 168 -43.14 31.60 44.99
N GLN A 169 -43.20 30.28 45.10
CA GLN A 169 -44.41 29.55 45.52
C GLN A 169 -44.84 29.91 46.93
N ASP A 170 -43.88 30.05 47.87
CA ASP A 170 -44.17 30.45 49.25
C ASP A 170 -44.71 31.87 49.32
N ILE A 171 -44.20 32.81 48.50
CA ILE A 171 -44.71 34.19 48.41
C ILE A 171 -46.10 34.17 47.80
N LEU A 172 -46.36 33.46 46.75
CA LEU A 172 -47.67 33.33 46.11
C LEU A 172 -48.72 32.76 47.09
N ALA A 173 -48.32 31.75 47.90
CA ALA A 173 -49.19 31.19 48.94
C ALA A 173 -49.55 32.24 49.99
N ARG A 174 -48.52 32.99 50.47
CA ARG A 174 -48.79 34.12 51.44
C ARG A 174 -49.67 35.22 50.85
N ASN A 175 -49.41 35.60 49.59
CA ASN A 175 -50.24 36.60 48.91
C ASN A 175 -51.69 36.11 48.74
N GLY A 176 -51.85 34.78 48.43
CA GLY A 176 -53.19 34.16 48.41
C GLY A 176 -53.94 34.24 49.77
N GLU A 177 -53.17 33.96 50.84
CA GLU A 177 -53.75 34.13 52.19
C GLU A 177 -54.09 35.59 52.50
N ASN A 178 -53.22 36.54 52.16
CA ASN A 178 -53.44 37.97 52.32
C ASN A 178 -54.65 38.40 51.52
N GLN A 179 -54.84 37.91 50.30
CA GLN A 179 -56.05 38.22 49.52
C GLN A 179 -57.33 37.71 50.21
N ARG A 180 -57.29 36.45 50.70
CA ARG A 180 -58.47 35.92 51.50
C ARG A 180 -58.78 36.78 52.70
N LYS A 181 -57.76 37.29 53.42
CA LYS A 181 -57.96 38.22 54.57
C LYS A 181 -58.54 39.55 54.13
N ARG A 182 -58.14 40.11 52.96
CA ARG A 182 -58.75 41.31 52.37
C ARG A 182 -60.19 41.05 51.98
N ASP A 183 -60.53 39.96 51.35
CA ASP A 183 -61.89 39.57 50.95
C ASP A 183 -62.73 39.36 52.19
N GLN A 184 -62.17 38.78 53.26
CA GLN A 184 -62.84 38.61 54.53
C GLN A 184 -63.12 39.99 55.24
N LYS A 185 -62.13 40.92 55.16
CA LYS A 185 -62.31 42.29 55.62
C LYS A 185 -63.48 43.00 54.90
N GLU A 186 -63.47 42.94 53.54
CA GLU A 186 -64.54 43.55 52.71
C GLU A 186 -65.89 42.90 53.02
N TYR A 187 -65.90 41.56 53.20
CA TYR A 187 -67.15 40.89 53.65
C TYR A 187 -67.67 41.41 55.00
N TYR A 188 -66.76 41.56 56.00
CA TYR A 188 -67.14 42.06 57.28
C TYR A 188 -67.46 43.56 57.27
N GLU A 189 -66.84 44.35 56.39
CA GLU A 189 -67.23 45.77 56.16
C GLU A 189 -68.67 45.84 55.62
N LYS A 190 -69.01 45.00 54.63
CA LYS A 190 -70.39 44.90 54.12
C LYS A 190 -71.34 44.42 55.20
N GLN A 191 -70.97 43.46 56.04
CA GLN A 191 -71.77 42.99 57.17
C GLN A 191 -71.95 44.09 58.25
N LEU A 192 -70.88 44.88 58.50
CA LEU A 192 -70.93 45.99 59.38
C LEU A 192 -71.94 47.07 58.88
N GLU A 193 -71.91 47.39 57.58
CA GLU A 193 -72.85 48.34 56.96
C GLU A 193 -74.27 47.84 57.05
N LEU A 194 -74.49 46.52 56.79
CA LEU A 194 -75.80 45.87 57.02
C LEU A 194 -76.17 45.83 58.47
N ALA A 195 -75.21 45.65 59.40
CA ALA A 195 -75.44 45.65 60.83
C ALA A 195 -75.71 47.06 61.39
N LYS A 196 -75.09 48.12 60.79
CA LYS A 196 -75.48 49.53 61.12
C LYS A 196 -76.92 49.83 60.79
N SER A 197 -77.46 49.32 59.68
CA SER A 197 -78.88 49.46 59.32
C SER A 197 -79.78 48.61 60.20
N ALA A 198 -79.24 47.56 60.83
CA ALA A 198 -79.93 46.72 61.80
C ALA A 198 -79.64 47.09 63.25
N TYR A 199 -78.79 48.11 63.49
CA TYR A 199 -78.26 48.50 64.81
C TYR A 199 -79.37 48.94 65.78
N GLU A 200 -80.44 49.58 65.35
CA GLU A 200 -81.54 49.93 66.19
C GLU A 200 -82.38 48.74 66.70
N ARG A 201 -82.13 47.53 66.14
CA ARG A 201 -82.79 46.28 66.57
C ARG A 201 -81.90 45.27 67.31
N ALA A 202 -80.61 45.45 67.33
CA ALA A 202 -79.77 44.46 67.99
C ALA A 202 -78.39 45.05 68.43
N LYS A 203 -78.37 45.81 69.54
CA LYS A 203 -77.17 46.38 70.16
C LYS A 203 -76.06 45.29 70.42
N ALA A 204 -76.46 44.08 70.75
CA ALA A 204 -75.55 42.93 71.00
C ALA A 204 -74.84 42.41 69.71
N SER A 205 -75.50 42.46 68.55
CA SER A 205 -74.90 42.07 67.25
C SER A 205 -73.90 43.10 66.74
N TYR A 206 -74.14 44.37 67.04
CA TYR A 206 -73.25 45.46 66.67
C TYR A 206 -71.88 45.38 67.35
N GLU A 207 -71.87 45.14 68.72
CA GLU A 207 -70.59 45.04 69.46
C GLU A 207 -69.73 43.84 68.94
N ALA A 208 -70.34 42.74 68.60
CA ALA A 208 -69.64 41.57 68.00
C ALA A 208 -69.09 41.88 66.58
N ALA A 209 -69.89 42.62 65.76
CA ALA A 209 -69.47 43.02 64.42
C ALA A 209 -68.34 44.06 64.47
N VAL A 210 -68.38 45.01 65.42
CA VAL A 210 -67.31 46.02 65.65
C VAL A 210 -66.00 45.31 66.08
N ASN A 211 -66.11 44.35 66.98
CA ASN A 211 -64.93 43.60 67.40
C ASN A 211 -64.34 42.76 66.23
N ASN A 212 -65.16 42.08 65.44
CA ASN A 212 -64.73 41.33 64.25
C ASN A 212 -64.13 42.28 63.19
N PHE A 213 -64.75 43.46 62.98
CA PHE A 213 -64.21 44.49 62.10
C PHE A 213 -62.86 45.03 62.57
N LYS A 214 -62.70 45.33 63.85
CA LYS A 214 -61.44 45.79 64.41
C LYS A 214 -60.34 44.78 64.27
N LEU A 215 -60.63 43.49 64.57
CA LEU A 215 -59.67 42.39 64.36
C LEU A 215 -59.30 42.26 62.90
N ALA A 216 -60.31 42.23 62.02
CA ALA A 216 -60.04 42.09 60.56
C ALA A 216 -59.33 43.33 59.97
N SER A 217 -59.59 44.53 60.52
CA SER A 217 -58.92 45.78 60.12
C SER A 217 -57.46 45.80 60.57
N LEU A 218 -57.17 45.34 61.79
CA LEU A 218 -55.78 45.18 62.25
C LEU A 218 -55.01 44.18 61.43
N ASP A 219 -55.60 43.01 61.19
CA ASP A 219 -54.99 41.97 60.36
C ASP A 219 -54.77 42.46 58.95
N ALA A 220 -55.55 43.40 58.40
CA ALA A 220 -55.38 43.91 57.04
C ALA A 220 -54.43 45.12 56.94
N GLN A 221 -54.09 45.79 58.01
CA GLN A 221 -53.25 47.00 58.02
C GLN A 221 -51.74 46.61 57.74
N ASP A 222 -51.29 45.43 58.21
CA ASP A 222 -49.94 45.03 58.13
C ASP A 222 -49.72 44.03 56.99
N LEU A 223 -50.70 43.81 56.09
CA LEU A 223 -50.58 42.93 54.95
C LEU A 223 -49.78 43.60 53.83
N VAL A 224 -48.59 43.13 53.64
CA VAL A 224 -47.69 43.50 52.51
C VAL A 224 -47.57 42.33 51.55
N ASP A 225 -48.00 42.55 50.32
CA ASP A 225 -47.77 41.58 49.26
C ASP A 225 -46.33 41.73 48.78
N GLU A 226 -45.61 40.62 48.81
CA GLU A 226 -44.30 40.58 48.27
C GLU A 226 -44.37 40.39 46.75
N SER A 227 -43.56 41.13 46.01
CA SER A 227 -43.44 40.98 44.52
C SER A 227 -42.65 39.78 44.16
N THR A 228 -43.13 38.95 43.21
CA THR A 228 -42.43 37.86 42.64
C THR A 228 -41.68 38.24 41.34
N ALA A 229 -41.83 39.49 40.88
CA ALA A 229 -41.29 39.94 39.59
C ALA A 229 -39.78 39.81 39.50
N GLU A 230 -39.07 40.06 40.62
CA GLU A 230 -37.60 39.87 40.64
C GLU A 230 -37.20 38.41 40.60
N LEU A 231 -37.93 37.51 41.25
CA LEU A 231 -37.71 36.08 41.21
C LEU A 231 -38.01 35.49 39.82
N GLU A 232 -39.09 35.95 39.17
CA GLU A 232 -39.44 35.56 37.80
C GLU A 232 -38.38 35.99 36.82
N LYS A 233 -37.87 37.22 36.97
CA LYS A 233 -36.74 37.70 36.17
C LYS A 233 -35.49 36.87 36.43
N ASN A 234 -35.15 36.59 37.67
CA ASN A 234 -33.98 35.79 38.03
C ASN A 234 -34.08 34.35 37.51
N ILE A 235 -35.28 33.73 37.51
CA ILE A 235 -35.52 32.42 36.94
C ILE A 235 -35.26 32.43 35.42
N SER A 236 -35.78 33.45 34.70
CA SER A 236 -35.56 33.61 33.27
C SER A 236 -34.08 33.85 32.95
N ASP A 237 -33.41 34.68 33.76
CA ASP A 237 -31.97 34.94 33.60
C ASP A 237 -31.12 33.66 33.82
N ILE A 238 -31.53 32.81 34.80
CA ILE A 238 -30.89 31.50 35.05
C ILE A 238 -31.13 30.54 33.90
N GLU A 239 -32.32 30.49 33.30
CA GLU A 239 -32.59 29.65 32.14
C GLU A 239 -31.72 30.05 30.95
N GLU A 240 -31.61 31.35 30.68
CA GLU A 240 -30.75 31.86 29.63
C GLU A 240 -29.26 31.58 29.93
N LEU A 241 -28.83 31.77 31.17
CA LEU A 241 -27.48 31.46 31.63
C LEU A 241 -27.16 29.95 31.44
N ASN A 242 -28.09 29.08 31.87
CA ASN A 242 -27.94 27.64 31.72
C ASN A 242 -27.87 27.21 30.25
N LYS A 243 -28.60 27.89 29.35
CA LYS A 243 -28.48 27.65 27.90
C LYS A 243 -27.06 27.97 27.39
N LYS A 244 -26.47 29.08 27.86
CA LYS A 244 -25.09 29.47 27.51
C LYS A 244 -24.06 28.51 28.09
N ILE A 245 -24.27 28.06 29.34
CA ILE A 245 -23.38 27.05 29.97
C ILE A 245 -23.40 25.73 29.17
N ARG A 246 -24.61 25.24 28.82
CA ARG A 246 -24.73 24.00 28.00
C ARG A 246 -24.04 24.15 26.67
N ALA A 247 -24.21 25.28 25.97
CA ALA A 247 -23.54 25.54 24.71
C ALA A 247 -21.99 25.51 24.83
N ASN A 248 -21.46 26.06 25.93
CA ASN A 248 -20.01 26.02 26.21
C ASN A 248 -19.53 24.59 26.50
N LEU A 249 -20.27 23.81 27.29
CA LEU A 249 -19.94 22.40 27.57
C LEU A 249 -20.00 21.53 26.32
N ASP A 250 -21.00 21.76 25.46
CA ASP A 250 -21.13 21.05 24.20
C ASP A 250 -19.98 21.39 23.24
N ARG A 251 -19.53 22.65 23.24
CA ARG A 251 -18.35 23.07 22.49
C ARG A 251 -17.07 22.43 23.03
N GLU A 252 -16.85 22.42 24.35
CA GLU A 252 -15.72 21.80 25.00
C GLU A 252 -15.62 20.31 24.62
N LYS A 253 -16.75 19.60 24.67
CA LYS A 253 -16.82 18.19 24.20
C LYS A 253 -16.45 18.06 22.73
N ALA A 254 -16.94 18.97 21.88
CA ALA A 254 -16.63 18.92 20.44
C ALA A 254 -15.15 19.23 20.17
N GLU A 255 -14.52 20.11 20.97
CA GLU A 255 -13.08 20.40 20.90
C GLU A 255 -12.24 19.20 21.33
N ILE A 256 -12.62 18.51 22.41
CA ILE A 256 -11.97 17.28 22.88
C ILE A 256 -12.07 16.19 21.82
N ASP A 257 -13.27 15.96 21.25
CA ASP A 257 -13.50 15.02 20.18
C ASP A 257 -12.61 15.33 18.95
N ALA A 258 -12.51 16.60 18.57
CA ALA A 258 -11.69 17.02 17.44
C ALA A 258 -10.19 16.78 17.69
N GLU A 259 -9.71 17.03 18.89
CA GLU A 259 -8.31 16.80 19.28
C GLU A 259 -7.98 15.30 19.34
N ASP A 260 -8.92 14.47 19.80
CA ASP A 260 -8.74 13.01 19.78
C ASP A 260 -8.55 12.47 18.35
N TYR A 261 -9.41 12.89 17.41
CA TYR A 261 -9.25 12.51 16.00
C TYR A 261 -7.97 13.07 15.37
N ARG A 262 -7.53 14.24 15.79
CA ARG A 262 -6.25 14.82 15.33
C ARG A 262 -5.06 14.02 15.84
N SER A 263 -5.11 13.58 17.09
CA SER A 263 -4.10 12.70 17.68
C SER A 263 -4.04 11.35 16.95
N GLN A 264 -5.19 10.76 16.64
CA GLN A 264 -5.27 9.53 15.84
C GLN A 264 -4.67 9.72 14.42
N TYR A 265 -4.93 10.85 13.78
CA TYR A 265 -4.33 11.17 12.48
C TYR A 265 -2.80 11.26 12.54
N THR A 266 -2.27 11.93 13.56
CA THR A 266 -0.82 12.05 13.78
C THR A 266 -0.19 10.67 14.02
N TYR A 267 -0.79 9.87 14.90
CA TYR A 267 -0.35 8.51 15.18
C TYR A 267 -0.33 7.62 13.92
N LEU A 268 -1.36 7.68 13.08
CA LEU A 268 -1.38 6.94 11.81
C LEU A 268 -0.32 7.45 10.82
N THR A 269 0.01 8.74 10.86
CA THR A 269 1.09 9.30 10.04
C THR A 269 2.45 8.75 10.46
N GLU A 270 2.72 8.68 11.76
CA GLU A 270 3.93 8.07 12.32
C GLU A 270 4.04 6.59 11.94
N GLN A 271 2.95 5.84 12.06
CA GLN A 271 2.92 4.43 11.64
C GLN A 271 3.20 4.22 10.15
N ILE A 272 2.73 5.11 9.28
CA ILE A 272 3.04 5.06 7.84
C ILE A 272 4.54 5.26 7.63
N GLU A 273 5.15 6.21 8.34
CA GLU A 273 6.58 6.49 8.25
C GLU A 273 7.43 5.32 8.75
N ASP A 274 7.03 4.69 9.86
CA ASP A 274 7.66 3.47 10.38
C ASP A 274 7.61 2.32 9.35
N VAL A 275 6.47 2.13 8.68
CA VAL A 275 6.34 1.10 7.64
C VAL A 275 7.21 1.41 6.42
N ARG A 276 7.33 2.68 6.02
CA ARG A 276 8.21 3.11 4.93
C ARG A 276 9.67 2.88 5.27
N GLN A 277 10.06 3.21 6.49
CA GLN A 277 11.41 2.94 6.96
C GLN A 277 11.70 1.44 6.98
N ALA A 278 10.76 0.62 7.47
CA ALA A 278 10.89 -0.84 7.45
C ALA A 278 11.02 -1.41 6.02
N LYS A 279 10.34 -0.84 5.03
CA LYS A 279 10.50 -1.21 3.61
C LYS A 279 11.90 -0.87 3.11
N THR A 280 12.40 0.32 3.43
CA THR A 280 13.75 0.78 3.06
C THR A 280 14.81 -0.11 3.69
N ASP A 281 14.69 -0.42 4.97
CA ASP A 281 15.63 -1.29 5.71
C ASP A 281 15.61 -2.72 5.17
N LEU A 282 14.42 -3.25 4.85
CA LEU A 282 14.25 -4.57 4.27
C LEU A 282 14.97 -4.70 2.92
N LEU A 283 14.80 -3.71 2.04
CA LEU A 283 15.45 -3.71 0.73
C LEU A 283 16.95 -3.39 0.83
N GLY A 284 17.34 -2.50 1.73
CA GLY A 284 18.75 -2.13 1.97
C GLY A 284 19.58 -3.26 2.59
N SER A 285 18.94 -4.14 3.38
CA SER A 285 19.60 -5.32 3.96
C SER A 285 19.58 -6.56 3.06
N ALA A 286 18.83 -6.51 1.94
CA ALA A 286 18.70 -7.64 1.03
C ALA A 286 19.97 -7.85 0.22
N ASP A 287 20.35 -9.11 0.03
CA ASP A 287 21.47 -9.51 -0.82
C ASP A 287 21.09 -9.39 -2.31
N LEU A 288 21.13 -8.16 -2.80
CA LEU A 288 20.81 -7.84 -4.19
C LEU A 288 21.88 -8.39 -5.17
N PRO A 289 21.47 -8.88 -6.35
CA PRO A 289 22.39 -9.47 -7.32
C PRO A 289 23.35 -8.47 -7.99
N LEU A 290 23.07 -7.20 -7.87
CA LEU A 290 23.87 -6.12 -8.46
C LEU A 290 23.75 -4.87 -7.60
N GLU A 291 24.85 -4.19 -7.36
CA GLU A 291 24.87 -2.88 -6.70
C GLU A 291 24.08 -1.84 -7.52
N GLY A 292 23.33 -0.99 -6.85
CA GLY A 292 22.46 0.01 -7.51
C GLY A 292 21.08 -0.51 -7.91
N LEU A 293 20.80 -1.82 -7.75
CA LEU A 293 19.46 -2.34 -7.96
C LEU A 293 18.55 -1.96 -6.78
N SER A 294 17.31 -1.58 -7.09
CA SER A 294 16.28 -1.36 -6.09
C SER A 294 14.88 -1.68 -6.65
N VAL A 295 13.89 -1.74 -5.76
CA VAL A 295 12.48 -1.87 -6.12
C VAL A 295 11.70 -0.77 -5.42
N GLU A 296 11.02 0.08 -6.19
CA GLU A 296 10.17 1.14 -5.68
C GLU A 296 8.81 1.08 -6.39
N ASP A 297 7.72 1.17 -5.63
CA ASP A 297 6.35 1.10 -6.13
C ASP A 297 6.06 -0.16 -6.99
N GLY A 298 6.74 -1.27 -6.69
CA GLY A 298 6.64 -2.52 -7.44
C GLY A 298 7.31 -2.49 -8.81
N GLU A 299 8.16 -1.51 -9.08
CA GLU A 299 8.96 -1.39 -10.31
C GLU A 299 10.45 -1.60 -10.01
N LEU A 300 11.15 -2.21 -10.96
CA LEU A 300 12.59 -2.40 -10.90
C LEU A 300 13.32 -1.12 -11.30
N LEU A 301 14.23 -0.66 -10.44
CA LEU A 301 15.12 0.46 -10.72
C LEU A 301 16.59 0.02 -10.69
N TYR A 302 17.38 0.67 -11.52
CA TYR A 302 18.85 0.54 -11.51
C TYR A 302 19.49 1.93 -11.45
N ASN A 303 20.34 2.17 -10.45
CA ASN A 303 20.93 3.48 -10.16
C ASN A 303 19.87 4.62 -10.07
N GLY A 304 18.69 4.32 -9.53
CA GLY A 304 17.56 5.26 -9.40
C GLY A 304 16.76 5.49 -10.69
N HIS A 305 17.12 4.81 -11.80
CA HIS A 305 16.41 4.92 -13.07
C HIS A 305 15.49 3.72 -13.32
N LYS A 306 14.31 3.98 -13.89
CA LYS A 306 13.37 2.93 -14.28
C LYS A 306 13.92 2.12 -15.45
N TRP A 307 13.45 0.88 -15.60
CA TRP A 307 13.89 -0.07 -16.61
C TRP A 307 13.92 0.48 -18.05
N ASP A 308 12.92 1.23 -18.43
CA ASP A 308 12.77 1.82 -19.76
C ASP A 308 13.67 3.04 -20.01
N SER A 309 14.27 3.57 -18.95
CA SER A 309 15.15 4.73 -18.99
C SER A 309 16.65 4.38 -18.96
N ILE A 310 16.99 3.11 -18.76
CA ILE A 310 18.38 2.61 -18.80
C ILE A 310 18.75 2.08 -20.18
N SER A 311 20.04 2.11 -20.51
CA SER A 311 20.56 1.63 -21.79
C SER A 311 20.35 0.13 -21.99
N GLY A 312 20.33 -0.33 -23.25
CA GLY A 312 20.22 -1.75 -23.57
C GLY A 312 21.35 -2.59 -22.95
N ALA A 313 22.55 -2.05 -22.83
CA ALA A 313 23.68 -2.68 -22.17
C ALA A 313 23.42 -2.86 -20.66
N GLU A 314 22.96 -1.81 -19.99
CA GLU A 314 22.58 -1.89 -18.57
C GLU A 314 21.44 -2.87 -18.34
N GLN A 315 20.45 -2.90 -19.23
CA GLN A 315 19.36 -3.89 -19.16
C GLN A 315 19.90 -5.34 -19.24
N LEU A 316 20.91 -5.59 -20.08
CA LEU A 316 21.55 -6.89 -20.18
C LEU A 316 22.35 -7.25 -18.92
N ILE A 317 23.10 -6.32 -18.37
CA ILE A 317 23.85 -6.50 -17.12
C ILE A 317 22.88 -6.84 -15.98
N VAL A 318 21.83 -6.04 -15.78
CA VAL A 318 20.83 -6.25 -14.75
C VAL A 318 20.11 -7.60 -14.94
N ALA A 319 19.65 -7.89 -16.16
CA ALA A 319 18.95 -9.13 -16.46
C ALA A 319 19.85 -10.36 -16.20
N THR A 320 21.10 -10.30 -16.63
CA THR A 320 22.09 -11.37 -16.43
C THR A 320 22.40 -11.57 -14.93
N SER A 321 22.56 -10.50 -14.17
CA SER A 321 22.78 -10.56 -12.71
C SER A 321 21.62 -11.23 -11.99
N ILE A 322 20.40 -10.89 -12.35
CA ILE A 322 19.18 -11.48 -11.79
C ILE A 322 19.10 -12.97 -12.12
N VAL A 323 19.35 -13.34 -13.39
CA VAL A 323 19.35 -14.72 -13.84
C VAL A 323 20.43 -15.54 -13.13
N ARG A 324 21.62 -14.99 -12.95
CA ARG A 324 22.72 -15.62 -12.20
C ARG A 324 22.33 -15.90 -10.76
N LYS A 325 21.63 -14.97 -10.11
CA LYS A 325 21.18 -15.13 -8.72
C LYS A 325 20.06 -16.17 -8.59
N LEU A 326 19.21 -16.34 -9.62
CA LEU A 326 18.16 -17.37 -9.65
C LEU A 326 18.73 -18.78 -9.55
N ASN A 327 19.80 -19.04 -10.30
CA ASN A 327 20.48 -20.33 -10.27
C ASN A 327 22.00 -20.13 -10.38
N PRO A 328 22.69 -20.04 -9.23
CA PRO A 328 24.15 -19.87 -9.21
C PRO A 328 24.95 -20.96 -9.91
N ASP A 329 24.38 -22.15 -10.06
CA ASP A 329 25.00 -23.26 -10.74
C ASP A 329 24.92 -23.18 -12.29
N CYS A 330 24.06 -22.25 -12.81
CA CYS A 330 23.97 -21.98 -14.24
C CYS A 330 25.11 -21.05 -14.67
N GLY A 331 26.18 -21.63 -15.19
CA GLY A 331 27.40 -20.90 -15.56
C GLY A 331 27.34 -20.19 -16.92
N PHE A 332 26.19 -20.12 -17.61
CA PHE A 332 26.10 -19.52 -18.94
C PHE A 332 24.79 -18.76 -19.18
N VAL A 333 24.80 -17.88 -20.20
CA VAL A 333 23.61 -17.21 -20.73
C VAL A 333 23.64 -17.21 -22.26
N LEU A 334 22.45 -17.29 -22.89
CA LEU A 334 22.27 -17.15 -24.32
C LEU A 334 21.81 -15.74 -24.67
N LEU A 335 22.52 -15.07 -25.55
CA LEU A 335 22.27 -13.67 -25.93
C LEU A 335 22.10 -13.56 -27.44
N ASP A 336 20.98 -13.08 -27.92
CA ASP A 336 20.73 -12.86 -29.34
C ASP A 336 20.84 -11.38 -29.68
N LYS A 337 21.38 -11.07 -30.84
CA LYS A 337 21.40 -9.74 -31.46
C LYS A 337 22.22 -8.67 -30.69
N LEU A 338 23.46 -9.00 -30.32
CA LEU A 338 24.37 -8.06 -29.67
C LEU A 338 24.92 -6.96 -30.61
N GLU A 339 24.47 -6.89 -31.87
CA GLU A 339 24.78 -5.77 -32.78
C GLU A 339 24.22 -4.41 -32.29
N GLN A 340 23.35 -4.41 -31.29
CA GLN A 340 22.85 -3.18 -30.66
C GLN A 340 23.87 -2.52 -29.71
N MET A 341 24.95 -3.26 -29.36
CA MET A 341 26.05 -2.72 -28.58
C MET A 341 27.19 -2.31 -29.53
N ASP A 342 27.82 -1.18 -29.25
CA ASP A 342 29.10 -0.85 -29.84
C ASP A 342 30.21 -1.77 -29.31
N THR A 343 31.38 -1.70 -29.92
CA THR A 343 32.51 -2.61 -29.60
C THR A 343 33.03 -2.38 -28.19
N ASP A 344 33.07 -1.12 -27.71
CA ASP A 344 33.60 -0.77 -26.40
C ASP A 344 32.66 -1.28 -25.30
N THR A 345 31.35 -1.06 -25.48
CA THR A 345 30.30 -1.57 -24.57
C THR A 345 30.30 -3.12 -24.53
N LEU A 346 30.52 -3.77 -25.67
CA LEU A 346 30.59 -5.22 -25.74
C LEU A 346 31.82 -5.75 -24.98
N GLU A 347 32.97 -5.10 -25.12
CA GLU A 347 34.19 -5.47 -24.38
C GLU A 347 34.03 -5.29 -22.89
N ASP A 348 33.43 -4.21 -22.45
CA ASP A 348 33.16 -3.94 -21.00
C ASP A 348 32.15 -4.97 -20.44
N PHE A 349 31.13 -5.32 -21.21
CA PHE A 349 30.19 -6.36 -20.84
C PHE A 349 30.88 -7.74 -20.74
N GLY A 350 31.79 -8.05 -21.64
CA GLY A 350 32.60 -9.27 -21.59
C GLY A 350 33.48 -9.33 -20.35
N LYS A 351 34.21 -8.27 -20.03
CA LYS A 351 35.00 -8.16 -18.78
C LYS A 351 34.15 -8.37 -17.55
N TRP A 352 32.94 -7.79 -17.55
CA TRP A 352 31.99 -7.97 -16.45
C TRP A 352 31.55 -9.44 -16.33
N LEU A 353 31.22 -10.12 -17.43
CA LEU A 353 30.86 -11.55 -17.45
C LEU A 353 32.01 -12.43 -16.91
N GLU A 354 33.24 -12.14 -17.30
CA GLU A 354 34.44 -12.83 -16.76
C GLU A 354 34.55 -12.68 -15.26
N ALA A 355 34.36 -11.45 -14.75
CA ALA A 355 34.41 -11.18 -13.33
C ALA A 355 33.30 -11.92 -12.55
N GLN A 356 32.16 -12.20 -13.20
CA GLN A 356 31.04 -12.98 -12.62
C GLN A 356 31.22 -14.50 -12.82
N GLY A 357 32.26 -14.98 -13.53
CA GLY A 357 32.45 -16.38 -13.86
C GLY A 357 31.36 -16.94 -14.76
N LEU A 358 30.79 -16.12 -15.63
CA LEU A 358 29.75 -16.49 -16.57
C LEU A 358 30.26 -16.61 -17.98
N GLN A 359 29.77 -17.62 -18.74
CA GLN A 359 29.98 -17.75 -20.16
C GLN A 359 28.79 -17.16 -20.92
N ALA A 360 29.01 -16.26 -21.88
CA ALA A 360 27.98 -15.84 -22.82
C ALA A 360 28.16 -16.57 -24.17
N ILE A 361 27.06 -17.16 -24.66
CA ILE A 361 26.95 -17.66 -26.02
C ILE A 361 26.06 -16.65 -26.76
N ALA A 362 26.66 -15.88 -27.64
CA ALA A 362 26.02 -14.70 -28.21
C ALA A 362 26.01 -14.70 -29.75
N THR A 363 25.01 -14.09 -30.36
CA THR A 363 24.99 -13.81 -31.78
C THR A 363 25.15 -12.32 -32.04
N ARG A 364 25.91 -12.00 -33.09
CA ARG A 364 26.11 -10.63 -33.56
C ARG A 364 26.14 -10.57 -35.09
N VAL A 365 25.59 -9.55 -35.66
CA VAL A 365 25.81 -9.20 -37.08
C VAL A 365 27.08 -8.38 -37.17
N SER A 366 28.14 -8.95 -37.65
CA SER A 366 29.42 -8.26 -37.81
C SER A 366 30.24 -8.85 -38.95
N THR A 367 31.13 -8.05 -39.51
CA THR A 367 32.18 -8.44 -40.48
C THR A 367 33.57 -8.24 -39.89
N GLY A 368 33.68 -7.81 -38.62
CA GLY A 368 34.93 -7.62 -37.89
C GLY A 368 35.49 -8.93 -37.33
N ASP A 369 36.58 -8.86 -36.54
CA ASP A 369 37.25 -10.02 -35.97
C ASP A 369 36.89 -10.26 -34.47
N GLU A 370 35.87 -9.56 -33.96
CA GLU A 370 35.48 -9.59 -32.56
C GLU A 370 34.78 -10.88 -32.11
N CYS A 371 34.40 -11.76 -33.02
CA CYS A 371 33.67 -12.99 -32.72
C CYS A 371 34.50 -14.25 -33.05
N SER A 372 34.40 -15.27 -32.19
CA SER A 372 35.18 -16.51 -32.26
C SER A 372 34.64 -17.54 -33.25
N ILE A 373 33.36 -17.50 -33.59
CA ILE A 373 32.71 -18.48 -34.49
C ILE A 373 32.08 -17.76 -35.68
N ILE A 374 32.37 -18.27 -36.88
CA ILE A 374 31.77 -17.78 -38.12
C ILE A 374 30.81 -18.85 -38.66
N ILE A 375 29.56 -18.47 -38.95
CA ILE A 375 28.55 -19.37 -39.52
C ILE A 375 28.15 -18.86 -40.90
N GLU A 376 28.49 -19.58 -41.96
CA GLU A 376 28.04 -19.29 -43.32
C GLU A 376 27.11 -20.41 -43.80
N ASP A 377 25.95 -20.04 -44.37
CA ASP A 377 24.93 -20.97 -44.85
C ASP A 377 24.57 -22.08 -43.83
N GLY A 378 24.57 -21.73 -42.53
CA GLY A 378 24.24 -22.67 -41.45
C GLY A 378 25.31 -23.70 -41.16
N ARG A 379 26.58 -23.43 -41.49
CA ARG A 379 27.75 -24.25 -41.15
C ARG A 379 28.81 -23.42 -40.47
N SER A 380 29.48 -23.99 -39.46
CA SER A 380 30.66 -23.36 -38.88
C SER A 380 31.83 -23.50 -39.82
N MET A 381 32.51 -22.40 -40.13
CA MET A 381 33.68 -22.38 -41.00
C MET A 381 34.92 -23.02 -40.35
N ASP A 382 34.94 -23.16 -39.03
CA ASP A 382 36.06 -23.80 -38.32
C ASP A 382 36.08 -25.33 -38.46
N ASN A 383 34.94 -25.97 -38.73
CA ASN A 383 34.86 -27.42 -38.93
C ASN A 383 35.36 -27.88 -40.32
N ASP A 384 35.44 -26.97 -41.31
CA ASP A 384 35.94 -27.34 -42.62
C ASP A 384 37.48 -27.52 -42.64
N LYS A 385 38.18 -27.13 -41.58
CA LYS A 385 39.63 -27.38 -41.46
C LYS A 385 39.96 -28.72 -40.86
N GLU A 386 39.09 -29.38 -40.15
CA GLU A 386 39.33 -30.70 -39.54
C GLU A 386 38.78 -31.88 -40.38
N GLU A 387 37.80 -31.68 -41.27
CA GLU A 387 37.25 -32.76 -42.11
C GLU A 387 38.07 -33.06 -43.39
N ASN A 388 39.14 -32.31 -43.67
CA ASN A 388 39.97 -32.54 -44.91
C ASN A 388 41.15 -33.46 -44.73
N THR A 389 41.19 -34.30 -43.70
CA THR A 389 42.17 -35.31 -43.51
C THR A 389 41.58 -36.71 -43.31
N GLU A 390 40.74 -37.18 -44.20
CA GLU A 390 40.61 -38.61 -44.60
C GLU A 390 39.63 -38.77 -45.76
N THR A 391 40.01 -38.33 -46.94
CA THR A 391 39.45 -38.87 -48.16
C THR A 391 40.01 -40.28 -48.31
N LYS A 392 39.26 -41.27 -47.80
CA LYS A 392 39.40 -42.65 -48.30
C LYS A 392 39.02 -42.67 -49.78
N THR A 393 40.03 -42.58 -50.62
CA THR A 393 39.89 -42.82 -52.05
C THR A 393 39.39 -44.25 -52.27
N TRP A 394 38.12 -44.33 -52.68
CA TRP A 394 37.56 -45.59 -53.14
C TRP A 394 38.24 -46.04 -54.41
N LYS A 395 39.06 -47.11 -54.35
CA LYS A 395 39.61 -47.76 -55.53
C LYS A 395 38.56 -48.72 -56.02
N ALA A 396 38.00 -48.45 -57.20
CA ALA A 396 37.23 -49.41 -57.96
C ALA A 396 38.06 -50.57 -58.34
N GLY A 397 37.67 -51.78 -57.91
CA GLY A 397 38.27 -53.03 -58.40
C GLY A 397 39.10 -53.83 -57.39
N ALA A 398 38.44 -54.38 -56.36
CA ALA A 398 38.91 -55.62 -55.70
C ALA A 398 37.67 -56.38 -55.26
N PHE A 399 37.40 -57.43 -55.97
CA PHE A 399 36.47 -58.48 -55.58
C PHE A 399 37.05 -59.25 -54.40
#